data_759b570c1963408c816cff0be9679599
#
_entry.id   759b570c1963408c816cff0be9679599
#
_cell.length_a   1.000
_cell.length_b   1.000
_cell.length_c   1.000
_cell.angle_alpha   90.00
_cell.angle_beta   90.00
_cell.angle_gamma   90.00
#
_symmetry.space_group_name_H-M   'P 1'
#
loop_
_entity.id
_entity.type
_entity.pdbx_description
1 polymer ?
#
loop_
_entity_poly.entity_id
_entity_poly.type
_entity_poly.pdbx_seq_one_letter_code
_entity_poly.pdbx_strand_id
1 'polypeptide(L)'
;STTESVALVASVDEVDAIIDDNIFYSDDFFNESDLTGKGNHYDRSGYFSDCASFEITSNENTVTVIISFEEGCKDRRGNELSGTITMTRTKESGNYEASVAFTDFTINGYIVNGSKTYSKIIENSNGNPERTITINITVETDAGTITKTGTRTREVTAGGDTDTYQDDEITITGSGSYTSADGV
;
A
#
# COMPACT_ATOMS: atom_id res chain seq x y z
N SER A 1 25.40 13.27 9.08
CA SER A 1 26.55 12.48 8.57
C SER A 1 26.06 11.36 7.65
N THR A 2 26.94 10.74 6.86
CA THR A 2 26.59 9.65 5.92
C THR A 2 25.86 8.48 6.60
N THR A 3 26.20 8.18 7.83
CA THR A 3 25.57 7.09 8.62
C THR A 3 24.14 7.44 9.01
N GLU A 4 23.85 8.66 9.37
CA GLU A 4 22.47 9.13 9.70
C GLU A 4 21.59 9.12 8.45
N SER A 5 22.12 9.56 7.30
CA SER A 5 21.39 9.52 6.03
C SER A 5 21.04 8.10 5.61
N VAL A 6 21.95 7.13 5.79
CA VAL A 6 21.67 5.71 5.51
C VAL A 6 20.60 5.15 6.44
N ALA A 7 20.62 5.50 7.71
CA ALA A 7 19.60 5.07 8.67
C ALA A 7 18.21 5.62 8.32
N LEU A 8 18.12 6.89 7.91
CA LEU A 8 16.87 7.52 7.48
C LEU A 8 16.30 6.86 6.21
N VAL A 9 17.14 6.57 5.21
CA VAL A 9 16.71 5.85 4.00
C VAL A 9 16.18 4.47 4.35
N ALA A 10 16.85 3.74 5.23
CA ALA A 10 16.40 2.42 5.69
C ALA A 10 15.03 2.51 6.39
N SER A 11 14.81 3.53 7.22
CA SER A 11 13.52 3.74 7.91
C SER A 11 12.38 4.01 6.92
N VAL A 12 12.59 4.85 5.90
CA VAL A 12 11.53 5.12 4.92
C VAL A 12 11.25 3.91 4.02
N ASP A 13 12.26 3.10 3.70
CA ASP A 13 12.07 1.87 2.94
C ASP A 13 11.30 0.82 3.74
N GLU A 14 11.57 0.71 5.03
CA GLU A 14 10.81 -0.15 5.93
C GLU A 14 9.34 0.30 6.02
N VAL A 15 9.09 1.59 6.23
CA VAL A 15 7.74 2.17 6.25
C VAL A 15 7.02 1.92 4.92
N ASP A 16 7.67 2.15 3.78
CA ASP A 16 7.10 1.91 2.46
C ASP A 16 6.70 0.44 2.26
N ALA A 17 7.53 -0.50 2.71
CA ALA A 17 7.24 -1.92 2.66
C ALA A 17 6.07 -2.32 3.58
N ILE A 18 5.99 -1.77 4.79
CA ILE A 18 4.89 -2.02 5.72
C ILE A 18 3.57 -1.49 5.13
N ILE A 19 3.58 -0.30 4.52
CA ILE A 19 2.41 0.26 3.84
C ILE A 19 1.97 -0.67 2.71
N ASP A 20 2.89 -1.12 1.86
CA ASP A 20 2.57 -2.01 0.74
C ASP A 20 1.98 -3.34 1.23
N ASP A 21 2.53 -3.93 2.26
CA ASP A 21 1.98 -5.15 2.86
C ASP A 21 0.54 -4.94 3.35
N ASN A 22 0.28 -3.85 4.07
CA ASN A 22 -1.04 -3.54 4.60
C ASN A 22 -2.05 -3.20 3.49
N ILE A 23 -1.61 -2.56 2.41
CA ILE A 23 -2.46 -2.21 1.27
C ILE A 23 -2.69 -3.40 0.35
N PHE A 24 -1.67 -4.24 0.11
CA PHE A 24 -1.79 -5.41 -0.75
C PHE A 24 -2.90 -6.36 -0.29
N TYR A 25 -3.07 -6.50 1.02
CA TYR A 25 -4.15 -7.29 1.59
C TYR A 25 -5.51 -6.59 1.52
N SER A 26 -5.53 -5.27 1.43
CA SER A 26 -6.76 -4.53 1.20
C SER A 26 -7.24 -4.60 -0.26
N ASP A 27 -6.40 -5.00 -1.22
CA ASP A 27 -6.85 -5.33 -2.59
C ASP A 27 -7.87 -6.49 -2.59
N ASP A 28 -7.73 -7.44 -1.67
CA ASP A 28 -8.73 -8.50 -1.47
C ASP A 28 -10.05 -7.94 -0.91
N PHE A 29 -10.05 -6.78 -0.25
CA PHE A 29 -11.27 -6.09 0.17
C PHE A 29 -12.07 -5.51 -1.01
N PHE A 30 -11.43 -5.29 -2.16
CA PHE A 30 -12.07 -4.72 -3.34
C PHE A 30 -12.57 -5.79 -4.33
N ASN A 31 -12.53 -7.08 -3.99
CA ASN A 31 -13.14 -8.09 -4.83
C ASN A 31 -14.64 -7.84 -4.96
N GLU A 32 -15.16 -7.83 -6.17
CA GLU A 32 -16.56 -7.53 -6.48
C GLU A 32 -17.57 -8.40 -5.70
N SER A 33 -17.17 -9.61 -5.32
CA SER A 33 -17.99 -10.52 -4.49
C SER A 33 -18.26 -9.96 -3.09
N ASP A 34 -17.35 -9.19 -2.52
CA ASP A 34 -17.51 -8.58 -1.20
C ASP A 34 -18.35 -7.31 -1.24
N LEU A 35 -18.34 -6.57 -2.36
CA LEU A 35 -19.15 -5.38 -2.55
C LEU A 35 -20.64 -5.68 -2.72
N THR A 36 -20.99 -6.89 -3.15
CA THR A 36 -22.37 -7.33 -3.35
C THR A 36 -22.96 -8.10 -2.17
N GLY A 37 -22.22 -8.32 -1.10
CA GLY A 37 -22.64 -9.05 0.10
C GLY A 37 -22.80 -10.55 -0.12
N LYS A 38 -22.29 -11.12 -1.21
CA LYS A 38 -22.39 -12.55 -1.57
C LYS A 38 -21.07 -13.32 -1.52
N GLY A 39 -19.97 -12.69 -1.11
CA GLY A 39 -18.67 -13.34 -0.94
C GLY A 39 -18.52 -13.93 0.45
N ASN A 40 -17.77 -15.03 0.56
CA ASN A 40 -17.29 -15.51 1.85
C ASN A 40 -16.64 -14.35 2.59
N HIS A 41 -17.12 -14.05 3.80
CA HIS A 41 -16.42 -13.20 4.73
C HIS A 41 -15.02 -13.80 4.93
N TYR A 42 -14.04 -13.31 4.16
CA TYR A 42 -12.66 -13.46 4.60
C TYR A 42 -12.59 -12.82 5.98
N ASP A 43 -12.15 -13.59 6.94
CA ASP A 43 -12.07 -13.16 8.34
C ASP A 43 -11.09 -11.98 8.42
N ARG A 44 -11.62 -10.77 8.27
CA ARG A 44 -10.89 -9.52 8.32
C ARG A 44 -10.22 -9.31 9.68
N SER A 45 -10.75 -9.99 10.71
CA SER A 45 -10.24 -9.97 12.08
C SER A 45 -8.83 -10.60 12.19
N GLY A 46 -8.44 -11.45 11.24
CA GLY A 46 -7.12 -12.08 11.24
C GLY A 46 -5.98 -11.19 10.69
N TYR A 47 -6.30 -10.06 10.07
CA TYR A 47 -5.27 -9.22 9.43
C TYR A 47 -4.77 -8.09 10.32
N PHE A 48 -5.70 -7.35 10.88
CA PHE A 48 -5.45 -6.39 11.94
C PHE A 48 -6.07 -6.95 13.20
N SER A 49 -5.43 -6.71 14.32
CA SER A 49 -6.05 -6.96 15.64
C SER A 49 -7.38 -6.19 15.73
N ASP A 50 -8.22 -6.52 16.68
CA ASP A 50 -9.55 -5.89 16.91
C ASP A 50 -9.52 -4.35 17.08
N CYS A 51 -8.34 -3.73 17.03
CA CYS A 51 -8.08 -2.32 17.16
C CYS A 51 -8.16 -1.52 15.84
N ALA A 52 -8.39 -2.16 14.71
CA ALA A 52 -8.63 -1.49 13.44
C ALA A 52 -10.12 -1.49 13.08
N SER A 53 -10.65 -0.33 12.72
CA SER A 53 -12.01 -0.19 12.22
C SER A 53 -12.01 0.12 10.73
N PHE A 54 -13.07 -0.34 10.04
CA PHE A 54 -13.21 -0.19 8.60
C PHE A 54 -14.52 0.49 8.27
N GLU A 55 -14.45 1.52 7.44
CA GLU A 55 -15.60 2.16 6.83
C GLU A 55 -15.50 2.02 5.32
N ILE A 56 -16.53 1.47 4.68
CA ILE A 56 -16.56 1.28 3.23
C ILE A 56 -17.72 2.10 2.67
N THR A 57 -17.41 3.01 1.78
CA THR A 57 -18.38 3.80 1.04
C THR A 57 -18.24 3.55 -0.45
N SER A 58 -19.35 3.56 -1.18
CA SER A 58 -19.39 3.23 -2.60
C SER A 58 -20.36 4.17 -3.32
N ASN A 59 -19.93 4.72 -4.44
CA ASN A 59 -20.78 5.42 -5.41
C ASN A 59 -20.78 4.70 -6.77
N GLU A 60 -21.30 5.32 -7.81
CA GLU A 60 -21.37 4.69 -9.14
C GLU A 60 -20.01 4.31 -9.71
N ASN A 61 -18.97 5.10 -9.45
CA ASN A 61 -17.68 5.01 -10.13
C ASN A 61 -16.52 4.58 -9.22
N THR A 62 -16.66 4.75 -7.90
CA THR A 62 -15.56 4.52 -6.96
C THR A 62 -16.00 3.77 -5.71
N VAL A 63 -15.05 3.10 -5.10
CA VAL A 63 -15.14 2.56 -3.75
C VAL A 63 -14.07 3.23 -2.90
N THR A 64 -14.44 3.68 -1.72
CA THR A 64 -13.51 4.22 -0.73
C THR A 64 -13.55 3.36 0.52
N VAL A 65 -12.37 2.95 0.98
CA VAL A 65 -12.16 2.26 2.24
C VAL A 65 -11.36 3.16 3.15
N ILE A 66 -11.87 3.38 4.35
CA ILE A 66 -11.18 4.09 5.42
C ILE A 66 -10.82 3.07 6.49
N ILE A 67 -9.53 2.96 6.79
CA ILE A 67 -9.01 2.10 7.83
C ILE A 67 -8.50 3.00 8.95
N SER A 68 -9.11 2.91 10.12
CA SER A 68 -8.72 3.70 11.29
C SER A 68 -8.12 2.78 12.34
N PHE A 69 -6.93 3.11 12.81
CA PHE A 69 -6.19 2.38 13.83
C PHE A 69 -6.23 3.14 15.14
N GLU A 70 -6.64 2.47 16.21
CA GLU A 70 -6.50 2.99 17.57
C GLU A 70 -5.03 3.06 17.97
N GLU A 71 -4.71 3.92 18.92
CA GLU A 71 -3.34 4.03 19.45
C GLU A 71 -2.85 2.66 19.97
N GLY A 72 -1.64 2.27 19.55
CA GLY A 72 -1.03 0.99 19.93
C GLY A 72 -1.56 -0.23 19.15
N CYS A 73 -2.35 -0.01 18.11
CA CYS A 73 -2.83 -1.07 17.23
C CYS A 73 -1.66 -1.77 16.54
N LYS A 74 -1.68 -3.10 16.49
CA LYS A 74 -0.60 -3.88 15.87
C LYS A 74 -1.08 -4.64 14.65
N ASP A 75 -0.27 -4.60 13.58
CA ASP A 75 -0.45 -5.48 12.45
C ASP A 75 0.01 -6.92 12.75
N ARG A 76 -0.15 -7.84 11.80
CA ARG A 76 0.27 -9.26 11.93
C ARG A 76 1.76 -9.45 12.19
N ARG A 77 2.60 -8.50 11.82
CA ARG A 77 4.05 -8.54 12.01
C ARG A 77 4.48 -7.87 13.30
N GLY A 78 3.53 -7.28 14.05
CA GLY A 78 3.76 -6.60 15.31
C GLY A 78 4.16 -5.13 15.14
N ASN A 79 4.04 -4.55 13.94
CA ASN A 79 4.23 -3.12 13.76
C ASN A 79 3.08 -2.37 14.44
N GLU A 80 3.43 -1.33 15.18
CA GLU A 80 2.47 -0.47 15.86
C GLU A 80 1.98 0.62 14.91
N LEU A 81 0.66 0.68 14.72
CA LEU A 81 -0.02 1.59 13.81
C LEU A 81 -0.96 2.50 14.58
N SER A 82 -1.11 3.75 14.15
CA SER A 82 -2.18 4.64 14.60
C SER A 82 -2.60 5.60 13.49
N GLY A 83 -3.76 6.26 13.64
CA GLY A 83 -4.30 7.19 12.64
C GLY A 83 -5.09 6.50 11.55
N THR A 84 -5.10 7.05 10.35
CA THR A 84 -6.03 6.62 9.30
C THR A 84 -5.36 6.48 7.94
N ILE A 85 -5.70 5.40 7.24
CA ILE A 85 -5.42 5.19 5.83
C ILE A 85 -6.74 5.30 5.06
N THR A 86 -6.78 6.16 4.05
CA THR A 86 -7.90 6.27 3.12
C THR A 86 -7.49 5.73 1.76
N MET A 87 -8.20 4.76 1.26
CA MET A 87 -8.00 4.16 -0.05
C MET A 87 -9.21 4.42 -0.93
N THR A 88 -9.00 4.93 -2.14
CA THR A 88 -10.06 5.11 -3.13
C THR A 88 -9.69 4.41 -4.41
N ARG A 89 -10.60 3.59 -4.93
CA ARG A 89 -10.41 2.81 -6.15
C ARG A 89 -11.54 3.05 -7.14
N THR A 90 -11.21 3.08 -8.44
CA THR A 90 -12.22 3.05 -9.52
C THR A 90 -12.86 1.66 -9.60
N LYS A 91 -14.15 1.61 -9.99
CA LYS A 91 -14.93 0.35 -10.14
C LYS A 91 -14.80 -0.30 -11.52
N GLU A 92 -13.80 0.04 -12.27
CA GLU A 92 -13.59 -0.59 -13.59
C GLU A 92 -13.28 -2.08 -13.43
N SER A 93 -13.96 -2.91 -14.22
CA SER A 93 -13.69 -4.34 -14.22
C SER A 93 -12.35 -4.61 -14.93
N GLY A 94 -11.44 -5.18 -14.20
CA GLY A 94 -10.16 -5.64 -14.71
C GLY A 94 -9.02 -4.66 -14.50
N ASN A 95 -8.96 -3.58 -15.26
CA ASN A 95 -8.00 -2.51 -15.01
C ASN A 95 -8.54 -1.58 -13.94
N TYR A 96 -7.70 -1.12 -13.03
CA TYR A 96 -8.12 -0.13 -12.04
C TYR A 96 -7.00 0.81 -11.62
N GLU A 97 -7.40 1.95 -11.11
CA GLU A 97 -6.53 2.87 -10.40
C GLU A 97 -7.01 3.01 -8.96
N ALA A 98 -6.07 3.04 -8.05
CA ALA A 98 -6.31 3.28 -6.63
C ALA A 98 -5.36 4.34 -6.10
N SER A 99 -5.84 5.15 -5.18
CA SER A 99 -5.03 6.10 -4.43
C SER A 99 -5.09 5.79 -2.95
N VAL A 100 -3.99 6.04 -2.26
CA VAL A 100 -3.86 5.88 -0.81
C VAL A 100 -3.35 7.17 -0.23
N ALA A 101 -4.04 7.68 0.79
CA ALA A 101 -3.66 8.86 1.54
C ALA A 101 -3.62 8.55 3.04
N PHE A 102 -2.83 9.31 3.77
CA PHE A 102 -2.59 9.14 5.21
C PHE A 102 -3.11 10.36 5.95
N THR A 103 -3.73 10.14 7.13
CA THR A 103 -4.18 11.21 8.04
C THR A 103 -3.75 10.85 9.44
N ASP A 104 -2.90 11.66 10.04
CA ASP A 104 -2.32 11.46 11.37
C ASP A 104 -1.75 10.04 11.55
N PHE A 105 -1.25 9.46 10.45
CA PHE A 105 -0.85 8.07 10.40
C PHE A 105 0.57 7.88 10.91
N THR A 106 0.76 6.94 11.81
CA THR A 106 2.08 6.57 12.33
C THR A 106 2.34 5.08 12.19
N ILE A 107 3.60 4.73 12.00
CA ILE A 107 4.12 3.36 12.01
C ILE A 107 5.33 3.31 12.93
N ASN A 108 5.28 2.49 13.99
CA ASN A 108 6.39 2.34 14.95
C ASN A 108 6.89 3.69 15.50
N GLY A 109 5.96 4.66 15.68
CA GLY A 109 6.25 6.02 16.16
C GLY A 109 6.70 7.00 15.06
N TYR A 110 6.91 6.56 13.82
CA TYR A 110 7.24 7.45 12.69
C TYR A 110 5.97 8.05 12.10
N ILE A 111 5.98 9.37 11.89
CA ILE A 111 4.85 10.07 11.25
C ILE A 111 4.97 9.90 9.74
N VAL A 112 3.89 9.44 9.10
CA VAL A 112 3.84 9.19 7.67
C VAL A 112 2.86 10.14 7.00
N ASN A 113 3.34 10.90 6.02
CA ASN A 113 2.56 11.82 5.22
C ASN A 113 2.71 11.51 3.73
N GLY A 114 1.84 12.09 2.90
CA GLY A 114 1.90 11.95 1.46
C GLY A 114 0.88 10.97 0.89
N SER A 115 1.23 10.32 -0.21
CA SER A 115 0.30 9.43 -0.92
C SER A 115 1.03 8.37 -1.73
N LYS A 116 0.30 7.30 -2.05
CA LYS A 116 0.70 6.30 -3.05
C LYS A 116 -0.44 6.11 -4.04
N THR A 117 -0.11 5.87 -5.29
CA THR A 117 -1.09 5.47 -6.29
C THR A 117 -0.72 4.11 -6.87
N TYR A 118 -1.74 3.34 -7.19
CA TYR A 118 -1.62 2.00 -7.75
C TYR A 118 -2.41 1.95 -9.03
N SER A 119 -1.82 1.44 -10.11
CA SER A 119 -2.56 1.06 -11.30
C SER A 119 -2.38 -0.42 -11.57
N LYS A 120 -3.44 -1.10 -11.94
CA LYS A 120 -3.43 -2.49 -12.38
C LYS A 120 -3.93 -2.57 -13.81
N ILE A 121 -3.19 -3.27 -14.63
CA ILE A 121 -3.53 -3.59 -16.01
C ILE A 121 -3.54 -5.12 -16.09
N ILE A 122 -4.64 -5.70 -16.60
CA ILE A 122 -4.75 -7.17 -16.77
C ILE A 122 -3.82 -7.65 -17.86
N GLU A 123 -3.75 -6.91 -18.97
CA GLU A 123 -2.90 -7.21 -20.12
C GLU A 123 -2.20 -5.92 -20.58
N ASN A 124 -0.89 -5.86 -20.40
CA ASN A 124 -0.06 -4.79 -20.95
C ASN A 124 0.24 -5.03 -22.45
N SER A 125 1.12 -4.24 -23.03
CA SER A 125 1.50 -4.40 -24.46
C SER A 125 2.15 -5.75 -24.78
N ASN A 126 2.63 -6.49 -23.78
CA ASN A 126 3.21 -7.81 -23.92
C ASN A 126 2.18 -8.94 -23.64
N GLY A 127 0.94 -8.59 -23.28
CA GLY A 127 -0.10 -9.53 -22.88
C GLY A 127 0.00 -9.98 -21.42
N ASN A 128 0.80 -9.30 -20.61
CA ASN A 128 1.07 -9.68 -19.22
C ASN A 128 0.30 -8.82 -18.21
N PRO A 129 -0.11 -9.39 -17.07
CA PRO A 129 -0.61 -8.60 -15.96
C PRO A 129 0.49 -7.68 -15.40
N GLU A 130 0.13 -6.43 -15.18
CA GLU A 130 1.07 -5.41 -14.69
C GLU A 130 0.45 -4.59 -13.56
N ARG A 131 1.28 -4.28 -12.56
CA ARG A 131 0.93 -3.33 -11.50
C ARG A 131 2.02 -2.28 -11.38
N THR A 132 1.63 -1.02 -11.45
CA THR A 132 2.51 0.12 -11.22
C THR A 132 2.15 0.83 -9.92
N ILE A 133 3.16 1.12 -9.11
CA ILE A 133 3.04 1.86 -7.85
C ILE A 133 3.83 3.16 -8.00
N THR A 134 3.16 4.29 -7.80
CA THR A 134 3.82 5.59 -7.69
C THR A 134 3.86 5.99 -6.23
N ILE A 135 5.03 6.36 -5.74
CA ILE A 135 5.33 6.62 -4.33
C ILE A 135 5.65 8.11 -4.18
N ASN A 136 5.00 8.75 -3.22
CA ASN A 136 5.32 10.10 -2.77
C ASN A 136 4.99 10.21 -1.28
N ILE A 137 5.88 9.67 -0.44
CA ILE A 137 5.71 9.63 1.00
C ILE A 137 6.82 10.39 1.70
N THR A 138 6.46 11.03 2.81
CA THR A 138 7.40 11.68 3.73
C THR A 138 7.28 10.99 5.08
N VAL A 139 8.42 10.62 5.64
CA VAL A 139 8.53 9.97 6.95
C VAL A 139 9.32 10.90 7.87
N GLU A 140 8.71 11.23 9.01
CA GLU A 140 9.33 12.01 10.08
C GLU A 140 9.75 11.07 11.20
N THR A 141 11.02 11.15 11.56
CA THR A 141 11.64 10.38 12.65
C THR A 141 12.34 11.32 13.62
N ASP A 142 12.77 10.83 14.75
CA ASP A 142 13.59 11.60 15.71
C ASP A 142 14.93 12.07 15.11
N ALA A 143 15.41 11.39 14.07
CA ALA A 143 16.66 11.72 13.38
C ALA A 143 16.48 12.70 12.21
N GLY A 144 15.23 13.05 11.86
CA GLY A 144 14.91 14.00 10.77
C GLY A 144 13.77 13.51 9.87
N THR A 145 13.54 14.27 8.82
CA THR A 145 12.48 14.02 7.83
C THR A 145 13.09 13.63 6.49
N ILE A 146 12.54 12.60 5.88
CA ILE A 146 12.94 12.13 4.56
C ILE A 146 11.72 11.92 3.67
N THR A 147 11.81 12.38 2.42
CA THR A 147 10.81 12.15 1.39
C THR A 147 11.32 11.11 0.39
N LYS A 148 10.51 10.10 0.14
CA LYS A 148 10.73 9.11 -0.92
C LYS A 148 9.74 9.35 -2.04
N THR A 149 10.26 9.53 -3.25
CA THR A 149 9.48 9.58 -4.48
C THR A 149 9.97 8.52 -5.45
N GLY A 150 9.06 7.99 -6.27
CA GLY A 150 9.47 7.00 -7.26
C GLY A 150 8.32 6.25 -7.88
N THR A 151 8.68 5.37 -8.79
CA THR A 151 7.73 4.46 -9.45
C THR A 151 8.32 3.06 -9.48
N ARG A 152 7.50 2.07 -9.17
CA ARG A 152 7.85 0.65 -9.23
C ARG A 152 6.79 -0.08 -10.03
N THR A 153 7.20 -0.81 -11.06
CA THR A 153 6.35 -1.65 -11.89
C THR A 153 6.68 -3.11 -11.66
N ARG A 154 5.66 -3.92 -11.45
CA ARG A 154 5.72 -5.36 -11.32
C ARG A 154 4.91 -5.96 -12.46
N GLU A 155 5.57 -6.74 -13.32
CA GLU A 155 4.98 -7.47 -14.42
C GLU A 155 5.08 -8.96 -14.14
N VAL A 156 3.99 -9.70 -14.33
CA VAL A 156 3.97 -11.17 -14.25
C VAL A 156 4.29 -11.69 -15.66
N THR A 157 5.50 -12.19 -15.86
CA THR A 157 6.03 -12.59 -17.18
C THR A 157 5.76 -14.04 -17.52
N ALA A 158 5.44 -14.89 -16.53
CA ALA A 158 4.97 -16.26 -16.70
C ALA A 158 4.13 -16.68 -15.49
N GLY A 159 3.30 -17.70 -15.62
CA GLY A 159 2.49 -18.27 -14.54
C GLY A 159 1.18 -17.52 -14.24
N GLY A 160 0.99 -16.33 -14.74
CA GLY A 160 -0.16 -15.45 -14.40
C GLY A 160 -1.53 -15.96 -14.84
N ASP A 161 -1.59 -17.09 -15.54
CA ASP A 161 -2.81 -17.79 -15.98
C ASP A 161 -3.18 -18.98 -15.07
N THR A 162 -2.40 -19.24 -14.04
CA THR A 162 -2.66 -20.30 -13.05
C THR A 162 -3.25 -19.73 -11.76
N ASP A 163 -3.88 -20.60 -10.95
CA ASP A 163 -4.45 -20.22 -9.65
C ASP A 163 -3.41 -20.18 -8.51
N THR A 164 -2.13 -20.42 -8.84
CA THR A 164 -1.05 -20.48 -7.84
C THR A 164 0.00 -19.39 -8.11
N TYR A 165 0.37 -18.65 -7.08
CA TYR A 165 1.45 -17.64 -7.15
C TYR A 165 2.86 -18.24 -7.11
N GLN A 166 2.99 -19.55 -6.95
CA GLN A 166 4.27 -20.21 -6.72
C GLN A 166 5.05 -20.44 -8.03
N ASP A 167 4.37 -20.44 -9.16
CA ASP A 167 4.91 -20.59 -10.51
C ASP A 167 4.99 -19.28 -11.27
N ASP A 168 4.61 -18.16 -10.64
CA ASP A 168 4.73 -16.83 -11.22
C ASP A 168 6.20 -16.43 -11.38
N GLU A 169 6.58 -16.09 -12.60
CA GLU A 169 7.80 -15.33 -12.86
C GLU A 169 7.46 -13.84 -12.88
N ILE A 170 8.22 -13.05 -12.12
CA ILE A 170 7.92 -11.65 -11.93
C ILE A 170 9.14 -10.80 -12.26
N THR A 171 8.93 -9.81 -13.11
CA THR A 171 9.92 -8.76 -13.37
C THR A 171 9.53 -7.50 -12.61
N ILE A 172 10.46 -6.96 -11.82
CA ILE A 172 10.28 -5.70 -11.09
C ILE A 172 11.24 -4.68 -11.65
N THR A 173 10.72 -3.56 -12.10
CA THR A 173 11.48 -2.40 -12.56
C THR A 173 11.05 -1.16 -11.78
N GLY A 174 11.92 -0.19 -11.68
CA GLY A 174 11.56 1.05 -11.01
C GLY A 174 12.73 1.99 -10.80
N SER A 175 12.39 3.19 -10.41
CA SER A 175 13.35 4.22 -10.01
C SER A 175 12.75 5.02 -8.87
N GLY A 176 13.59 5.56 -8.01
CA GLY A 176 13.17 6.41 -6.93
C GLY A 176 14.28 7.33 -6.48
N SER A 177 13.90 8.33 -5.72
CA SER A 177 14.81 9.29 -5.10
C SER A 177 14.40 9.55 -3.66
N TYR A 178 15.39 9.91 -2.87
CA TYR A 178 15.23 10.29 -1.48
C TYR A 178 15.71 11.73 -1.33
N THR A 179 14.94 12.52 -0.61
CA THR A 179 15.29 13.91 -0.30
C THR A 179 15.13 14.14 1.19
N SER A 180 16.20 14.51 1.86
CA SER A 180 16.13 14.92 3.26
C SER A 180 15.75 16.39 3.36
N ALA A 181 15.02 16.77 4.41
CA ALA A 181 14.67 18.18 4.65
C ALA A 181 15.89 19.08 4.85
N ASP A 182 17.01 18.49 5.27
CA ASP A 182 18.28 19.21 5.51
C ASP A 182 19.20 19.26 4.28
N GLY A 183 18.72 18.81 3.13
CA GLY A 183 19.40 18.94 1.83
C GLY A 183 20.64 18.05 1.65
N VAL A 184 20.66 16.89 2.30
CA VAL A 184 21.74 15.89 2.14
C VAL A 184 21.31 14.77 1.23
#